data_5eea55c4c6a66048fefce2d0b6f63776
#
_entry.id   5eea55c4c6a66048fefce2d0b6f63776
#
_cell.length_a   1.000
_cell.length_b   1.000
_cell.length_c   1.000
_cell.angle_alpha   90.00
_cell.angle_beta   90.00
_cell.angle_gamma   90.00
#
_symmetry.space_group_name_H-M   'P 1'
#
loop_
_entity.id
_entity.type
_entity.pdbx_description
1 polymer ?
#
loop_
_entity_poly.entity_id
_entity_poly.type
_entity_poly.pdbx_seq_one_letter_code
_entity_poly.pdbx_strand_id
1 'polypeptide(L)'
;MRSSLTAGIGITDSTQFVIFDMEWNQPFPGKQYSFDASNLKGEIIDIGAVKYRYENGGVSRISEFSATIRPRCYKKLHYHVKKVTHKCNEDLKTGVSFEEAINQFLDFCDSSCILLS
;
A
#
# COMPACT_ATOMS: atom_id res chain seq x y z
N MET A 1 -18.93 -10.27 8.51
CA MET A 1 -18.73 -11.31 7.85
C MET A 1 -18.00 -12.29 8.55
N ARG A 2 -17.76 -13.20 8.38
CA ARG A 2 -17.33 -13.87 9.15
C ARG A 2 -16.93 -15.08 8.71
N SER A 3 -17.54 -15.61 8.27
CA SER A 3 -17.34 -16.96 8.14
C SER A 3 -16.35 -17.38 7.10
N SER A 4 -16.31 -16.74 5.96
CA SER A 4 -15.36 -17.14 4.94
C SER A 4 -13.93 -16.88 5.40
N LEU A 5 -13.69 -15.80 6.13
CA LEU A 5 -12.37 -15.49 6.65
C LEU A 5 -11.92 -16.53 7.67
N THR A 6 -12.76 -16.82 8.65
CA THR A 6 -12.40 -17.76 9.70
C THR A 6 -12.33 -19.19 9.19
N ALA A 7 -13.26 -19.59 8.32
CA ALA A 7 -13.30 -20.97 7.83
C ALA A 7 -12.12 -21.31 6.93
N GLY A 8 -11.65 -20.34 6.12
CA GLY A 8 -10.57 -20.61 5.18
C GLY A 8 -9.19 -20.41 5.76
N ILE A 9 -9.05 -19.61 6.82
CA ILE A 9 -7.75 -19.19 7.32
C ILE A 9 -7.39 -19.78 8.66
N GLY A 10 -8.38 -20.17 9.46
CA GLY A 10 -8.11 -20.75 10.77
C GLY A 10 -7.63 -19.72 11.79
N ILE A 11 -8.39 -18.66 11.97
CA ILE A 11 -8.05 -17.59 12.91
C ILE A 11 -8.23 -18.10 14.34
N THR A 12 -7.20 -17.89 15.16
CA THR A 12 -7.20 -18.23 16.57
C THR A 12 -6.81 -17.01 17.38
N ASP A 13 -6.89 -17.10 18.71
CA ASP A 13 -6.40 -16.03 19.57
C ASP A 13 -4.94 -15.74 19.27
N SER A 14 -4.60 -14.47 19.30
CA SER A 14 -3.28 -13.94 18.97
C SER A 14 -2.94 -13.95 17.47
N THR A 15 -3.85 -14.37 16.62
CA THR A 15 -3.64 -14.24 15.18
C THR A 15 -3.57 -12.75 14.84
N GLN A 16 -2.54 -12.38 14.08
CA GLN A 16 -2.38 -11.01 13.62
C GLN A 16 -2.68 -10.95 12.13
N PHE A 17 -3.26 -9.84 11.71
CA PHE A 17 -3.48 -9.62 10.29
C PHE A 17 -3.28 -8.15 9.96
N VAL A 18 -2.93 -7.90 8.69
CA VAL A 18 -2.64 -6.56 8.19
C VAL A 18 -3.62 -6.26 7.08
N ILE A 19 -4.31 -5.13 7.23
CA ILE A 19 -5.16 -4.59 6.16
C ILE A 19 -4.35 -3.47 5.53
N PHE A 20 -4.17 -3.54 4.20
CA PHE A 20 -3.36 -2.55 3.51
C PHE A 20 -4.04 -2.00 2.28
N ASP A 21 -3.62 -0.82 1.88
CA ASP A 21 -4.12 -0.13 0.72
C ASP A 21 -2.96 0.56 0.02
N MET A 22 -3.07 0.74 -1.28
CA MET A 22 -2.04 1.38 -2.09
C MET A 22 -2.65 2.46 -2.95
N GLU A 23 -1.88 3.55 -3.14
CA GLU A 23 -2.26 4.60 -4.06
C GLU A 23 -1.34 4.56 -5.27
N TRP A 24 -1.90 4.85 -6.42
CA TRP A 24 -1.21 4.74 -7.69
C TRP A 24 -1.19 6.09 -8.40
N ASN A 25 -0.03 6.44 -8.96
CA ASN A 25 0.04 7.54 -9.90
C ASN A 25 -0.17 6.99 -11.31
N GLN A 26 -0.61 7.84 -12.23
CA GLN A 26 -0.90 7.40 -13.59
C GLN A 26 -0.30 8.37 -14.59
N PRO A 27 -0.09 7.94 -15.85
CA PRO A 27 0.47 8.80 -16.87
C PRO A 27 -0.50 9.90 -17.30
N PHE A 28 0.04 10.99 -17.81
CA PHE A 28 -0.77 12.04 -18.42
C PHE A 28 -1.15 11.61 -19.83
N PRO A 29 -2.43 11.74 -20.21
CA PRO A 29 -2.86 11.37 -21.55
C PRO A 29 -2.12 12.18 -22.61
N GLY A 30 -1.68 11.50 -23.67
CA GLY A 30 -1.02 12.15 -24.80
C GLY A 30 0.41 12.54 -24.57
N LYS A 31 0.95 12.36 -23.37
CA LYS A 31 2.33 12.68 -23.10
C LYS A 31 3.23 11.53 -23.54
N GLN A 32 4.38 11.89 -24.12
CA GLN A 32 5.39 10.92 -24.51
C GLN A 32 6.35 10.68 -23.37
N TYR A 33 6.73 9.42 -23.18
CA TYR A 33 7.67 9.03 -22.13
C TYR A 33 8.89 8.37 -22.78
N SER A 34 10.01 8.37 -22.08
CA SER A 34 11.26 7.80 -22.58
C SER A 34 11.27 6.27 -22.56
N PHE A 35 10.20 5.66 -22.10
CA PHE A 35 10.05 4.21 -22.04
C PHE A 35 8.71 3.83 -22.65
N ASP A 36 8.52 2.54 -22.92
CA ASP A 36 7.24 2.06 -23.44
C ASP A 36 6.21 1.98 -22.32
N ALA A 37 5.30 2.97 -22.30
CA ALA A 37 4.29 3.08 -21.28
C ALA A 37 3.01 2.31 -21.58
N SER A 38 2.95 1.59 -22.72
CA SER A 38 1.72 0.95 -23.16
C SER A 38 1.19 -0.10 -22.19
N ASN A 39 2.07 -0.76 -21.45
CA ASN A 39 1.71 -1.79 -20.49
C ASN A 39 1.81 -1.35 -19.04
N LEU A 40 2.19 -0.09 -18.78
CA LEU A 40 2.33 0.43 -17.43
C LEU A 40 1.28 1.51 -17.19
N LYS A 41 0.15 1.10 -16.63
CA LYS A 41 -1.00 2.01 -16.45
C LYS A 41 -0.97 2.77 -15.14
N GLY A 42 -0.06 2.42 -14.26
CA GLY A 42 0.08 3.10 -12.98
C GLY A 42 1.35 2.69 -12.29
N GLU A 43 1.72 3.47 -11.29
CA GLU A 43 2.90 3.23 -10.49
C GLU A 43 2.57 3.52 -9.04
N ILE A 44 2.91 2.62 -8.13
CA ILE A 44 2.59 2.78 -6.70
C ILE A 44 3.36 3.94 -6.12
N ILE A 45 2.67 4.84 -5.43
CA ILE A 45 3.29 6.00 -4.80
C ILE A 45 3.05 6.06 -3.29
N ASP A 46 2.20 5.20 -2.77
CA ASP A 46 1.91 5.19 -1.34
C ASP A 46 1.41 3.84 -0.90
N ILE A 47 1.82 3.42 0.30
CA ILE A 47 1.32 2.21 0.94
C ILE A 47 0.89 2.59 2.34
N GLY A 48 -0.36 2.25 2.69
CA GLY A 48 -0.86 2.42 4.03
C GLY A 48 -1.33 1.08 4.57
N ALA A 49 -1.09 0.82 5.85
CA ALA A 49 -1.48 -0.44 6.43
C ALA A 49 -1.77 -0.31 7.91
N VAL A 50 -2.64 -1.16 8.41
CA VAL A 50 -2.95 -1.24 9.83
C VAL A 50 -2.88 -2.71 10.25
N LYS A 51 -2.24 -2.95 11.37
CA LYS A 51 -2.11 -4.30 11.93
C LYS A 51 -3.09 -4.47 13.08
N TYR A 52 -3.79 -5.59 13.06
CA TYR A 52 -4.74 -5.96 14.10
C TYR A 52 -4.37 -7.30 14.71
N ARG A 53 -4.83 -7.51 15.94
CA ARG A 53 -4.73 -8.80 16.61
C ARG A 53 -6.12 -9.28 16.99
N TYR A 54 -6.39 -10.56 16.76
CA TYR A 54 -7.64 -11.16 17.17
C TYR A 54 -7.46 -11.78 18.56
N GLU A 55 -8.31 -11.36 19.51
CA GLU A 55 -8.26 -11.88 20.87
C GLU A 55 -9.65 -11.86 21.46
N ASN A 56 -10.01 -12.93 22.15
CA ASN A 56 -11.26 -13.01 22.92
C ASN A 56 -12.51 -12.65 22.11
N GLY A 57 -12.54 -13.04 20.86
CA GLY A 57 -13.68 -12.79 20.00
C GLY A 57 -13.74 -11.40 19.40
N GLY A 58 -12.74 -10.57 19.62
CA GLY A 58 -12.69 -9.23 19.06
C GLY A 58 -11.34 -8.93 18.43
N VAL A 59 -11.23 -7.78 17.78
CA VAL A 59 -9.99 -7.35 17.17
C VAL A 59 -9.50 -6.06 17.82
N SER A 60 -8.19 -5.97 18.00
CA SER A 60 -7.54 -4.79 18.55
C SER A 60 -6.55 -4.26 17.54
N ARG A 61 -6.54 -2.95 17.34
CA ARG A 61 -5.54 -2.29 16.51
C ARG A 61 -4.22 -2.27 17.28
N ILE A 62 -3.14 -2.74 16.64
CA ILE A 62 -1.84 -2.83 17.26
C ILE A 62 -0.91 -1.71 16.81
N SER A 63 -0.80 -1.53 15.49
CA SER A 63 0.14 -0.57 14.93
C SER A 63 -0.26 -0.21 13.51
N GLU A 64 0.38 0.81 12.95
CA GLU A 64 0.12 1.24 11.59
C GLU A 64 1.43 1.52 10.85
N PHE A 65 1.35 1.48 9.54
CA PHE A 65 2.49 1.69 8.66
C PHE A 65 2.06 2.61 7.52
N SER A 66 2.97 3.46 7.11
CA SER A 66 2.74 4.34 5.97
C SER A 66 4.07 4.62 5.29
N ALA A 67 4.09 4.59 3.97
CA ALA A 67 5.28 4.94 3.22
C ALA A 67 4.88 5.62 1.92
N THR A 68 5.51 6.77 1.64
CA THR A 68 5.41 7.43 0.35
C THR A 68 6.58 6.98 -0.49
N ILE A 69 6.31 6.62 -1.74
CA ILE A 69 7.30 6.02 -2.65
C ILE A 69 7.65 7.03 -3.73
N ARG A 70 8.96 7.21 -3.93
CA ARG A 70 9.47 8.07 -5.00
C ARG A 70 9.29 7.35 -6.33
N PRO A 71 8.49 7.90 -7.25
CA PRO A 71 8.24 7.22 -8.52
C PRO A 71 9.45 7.24 -9.44
N ARG A 72 9.58 6.19 -10.22
CA ARG A 72 10.65 6.07 -11.23
C ARG A 72 10.18 6.48 -12.60
N CYS A 73 8.92 6.16 -12.91
CA CYS A 73 8.39 6.31 -14.27
C CYS A 73 7.54 7.55 -14.42
N TYR A 74 6.50 7.67 -13.62
CA TYR A 74 5.60 8.82 -13.69
C TYR A 74 5.90 9.76 -12.56
N LYS A 75 6.96 10.57 -12.74
CA LYS A 75 7.51 11.41 -11.68
C LYS A 75 6.62 12.57 -11.30
N LYS A 76 5.80 13.04 -12.24
CA LYS A 76 4.87 14.12 -11.99
C LYS A 76 3.52 13.56 -11.58
N LEU A 77 3.00 14.05 -10.47
CA LEU A 77 1.73 13.60 -9.93
C LEU A 77 0.59 14.01 -10.84
N HIS A 78 -0.21 13.03 -11.28
CA HIS A 78 -1.37 13.29 -12.13
C HIS A 78 -2.39 14.11 -11.34
N TYR A 79 -3.00 15.11 -11.99
CA TYR A 79 -3.92 16.01 -11.30
C TYR A 79 -5.07 15.29 -10.61
N HIS A 80 -5.57 14.22 -11.20
CA HIS A 80 -6.67 13.44 -10.63
C HIS A 80 -6.23 12.73 -9.36
N VAL A 81 -5.05 12.14 -9.39
CA VAL A 81 -4.47 11.46 -8.23
C VAL A 81 -4.17 12.46 -7.13
N LYS A 82 -3.66 13.63 -7.48
CA LYS A 82 -3.38 14.70 -6.52
C LYS A 82 -4.65 15.10 -5.77
N LYS A 83 -5.76 15.20 -6.48
CA LYS A 83 -7.04 15.59 -5.90
C LYS A 83 -7.54 14.54 -4.90
N VAL A 84 -7.37 13.26 -5.22
CA VAL A 84 -7.86 12.16 -4.38
C VAL A 84 -6.95 11.90 -3.19
N THR A 85 -5.63 11.92 -3.39
CA THR A 85 -4.68 11.56 -2.34
C THR A 85 -4.25 12.75 -1.49
N HIS A 86 -4.46 13.96 -1.97
CA HIS A 86 -3.99 15.20 -1.34
C HIS A 86 -2.46 15.29 -1.26
N LYS A 87 -1.75 14.50 -2.06
CA LYS A 87 -0.29 14.57 -2.14
C LYS A 87 0.12 15.64 -3.13
N CYS A 88 1.36 16.07 -3.02
CA CYS A 88 1.95 17.02 -3.99
C CYS A 88 3.26 16.44 -4.55
N ASN A 89 3.79 17.07 -5.58
CA ASN A 89 5.02 16.58 -6.22
C ASN A 89 6.20 16.52 -5.24
N GLU A 90 6.27 17.45 -4.29
CA GLU A 90 7.33 17.43 -3.29
C GLU A 90 7.27 16.21 -2.41
N ASP A 91 6.07 15.75 -2.05
CA ASP A 91 5.91 14.53 -1.26
C ASP A 91 6.54 13.34 -1.97
N LEU A 92 6.35 13.25 -3.29
CA LEU A 92 6.90 12.15 -4.07
C LEU A 92 8.42 12.21 -4.16
N LYS A 93 8.99 13.41 -4.30
CA LYS A 93 10.44 13.57 -4.40
C LYS A 93 11.16 13.11 -3.15
N THR A 94 10.56 13.31 -2.00
CA THR A 94 11.16 12.94 -0.72
C THR A 94 10.79 11.54 -0.26
N GLY A 95 10.03 10.81 -1.08
CA GLY A 95 9.67 9.44 -0.75
C GLY A 95 10.85 8.49 -0.83
N VAL A 96 10.68 7.30 -0.27
CA VAL A 96 11.69 6.24 -0.35
C VAL A 96 11.56 5.50 -1.67
N SER A 97 12.55 4.70 -2.01
CA SER A 97 12.47 3.88 -3.21
C SER A 97 11.41 2.80 -3.04
N PHE A 98 10.94 2.24 -4.16
CA PHE A 98 9.98 1.15 -4.12
C PHE A 98 10.53 -0.04 -3.33
N GLU A 99 11.79 -0.39 -3.58
CA GLU A 99 12.43 -1.51 -2.90
C GLU A 99 12.48 -1.30 -1.40
N GLU A 100 12.84 -0.10 -0.98
CA GLU A 100 12.90 0.21 0.44
C GLU A 100 11.51 0.16 1.08
N ALA A 101 10.50 0.70 0.41
CA ALA A 101 9.13 0.70 0.90
C ALA A 101 8.61 -0.73 1.07
N ILE A 102 8.87 -1.59 0.09
CA ILE A 102 8.43 -2.99 0.15
C ILE A 102 9.12 -3.72 1.29
N ASN A 103 10.44 -3.51 1.46
CA ASN A 103 11.15 -4.14 2.56
C ASN A 103 10.61 -3.70 3.91
N GLN A 104 10.34 -2.42 4.07
CA GLN A 104 9.74 -1.88 5.30
C GLN A 104 8.35 -2.45 5.53
N PHE A 105 7.56 -2.58 4.48
CA PHE A 105 6.22 -3.13 4.58
C PHE A 105 6.25 -4.61 5.00
N LEU A 106 7.15 -5.39 4.40
CA LEU A 106 7.29 -6.80 4.74
C LEU A 106 7.75 -6.98 6.19
N ASP A 107 8.67 -6.13 6.65
CA ASP A 107 9.09 -6.14 8.05
C ASP A 107 7.92 -5.80 8.98
N PHE A 108 7.09 -4.84 8.58
CA PHE A 108 5.90 -4.49 9.35
C PHE A 108 4.93 -5.66 9.44
N CYS A 109 4.74 -6.39 8.34
CA CYS A 109 3.82 -7.52 8.30
C CYS A 109 4.30 -8.70 9.13
N ASP A 110 5.60 -8.93 9.14
CA ASP A 110 6.31 -10.11 9.64
C ASP A 110 5.73 -11.42 9.10
N SER A 111 6.35 -12.55 9.43
CA SER A 111 6.04 -13.81 8.76
C SER A 111 4.77 -14.49 9.23
N SER A 112 4.22 -14.06 10.35
CA SER A 112 3.06 -14.70 10.95
C SER A 112 1.76 -13.98 10.68
N CYS A 113 1.80 -12.84 9.97
CA CYS A 113 0.60 -12.06 9.69
C CYS A 113 -0.13 -12.56 8.45
N ILE A 114 -1.46 -12.43 8.48
CA ILE A 114 -2.31 -12.66 7.33
C ILE A 114 -2.52 -11.31 6.64
N LEU A 115 -2.36 -11.27 5.31
CA LEU A 115 -2.51 -10.04 4.54
C LEU A 115 -3.89 -9.96 3.92
N LEU A 116 -4.53 -8.79 4.07
CA LEU A 116 -5.83 -8.50 3.49
C LEU A 116 -5.78 -7.14 2.80
N SER A 117 -6.41 -7.04 1.65
CA SER A 117 -6.48 -5.75 0.95
C SER A 117 -7.90 -5.43 0.49
#